data_dbd81133159965ca75af53c7a84972b8
#
_entry.id   dbd81133159965ca75af53c7a84972b8
#
_cell.length_a   1.000
_cell.length_b   1.000
_cell.length_c   1.000
_cell.angle_alpha   90.00
_cell.angle_beta   90.00
_cell.angle_gamma   90.00
#
_symmetry.space_group_name_H-M   'P 1'
#
loop_
_entity.id
_entity.type
_entity.pdbx_description
1 polymer ?
#
loop_
_entity_poly.entity_id
_entity_poly.type
_entity_poly.pdbx_seq_one_letter_code
_entity_poly.pdbx_strand_id
1 'polypeptide(L)'
;ITEIREKTRVSNGSYKIDYEVPLRWKAGFFVNITSNQITSAYSPYYTLTSGKINSSYLKKESSTQASYYLSYYSISYRANTGVRAIINRNTLSVSKI
;
A
#
# COMPACT_ATOMS: atom_id res chain seq x y z
N ILE A 1 -7.81 7.64 0.95
CA ILE A 1 -7.69 6.25 1.43
C ILE A 1 -8.66 5.38 0.66
N THR A 2 -8.15 4.29 0.13
CA THR A 2 -8.97 3.28 -0.51
C THR A 2 -9.17 2.13 0.45
N GLU A 3 -10.42 1.73 0.63
CA GLU A 3 -10.76 0.61 1.49
C GLU A 3 -11.65 -0.34 0.72
N ILE A 4 -11.30 -1.63 0.74
CA ILE A 4 -12.06 -2.68 0.08
C ILE A 4 -12.60 -3.59 1.16
N ARG A 5 -13.92 -3.78 1.18
CA ARG A 5 -14.59 -4.57 2.22
C ARG A 5 -15.41 -5.68 1.63
N GLU A 6 -15.39 -6.82 2.33
CA GLU A 6 -16.23 -7.95 2.06
C GLU A 6 -17.02 -8.31 3.32
N LYS A 7 -18.23 -8.81 3.15
CA LYS A 7 -19.07 -9.16 4.31
C LYS A 7 -18.59 -10.40 5.03
N THR A 8 -17.97 -11.32 4.31
CA THR A 8 -17.49 -12.58 4.88
C THR A 8 -15.98 -12.62 4.87
N ARG A 9 -15.39 -12.80 3.71
CA ARG A 9 -13.96 -12.88 3.54
C ARG A 9 -13.58 -12.18 2.23
N VAL A 10 -12.35 -11.73 2.14
CA VAL A 10 -11.87 -11.11 0.92
C VAL A 10 -11.85 -12.16 -0.18
N SER A 11 -12.45 -11.85 -1.31
CA SER A 11 -12.51 -12.77 -2.45
C SER A 11 -11.11 -13.00 -3.02
N ASN A 12 -10.87 -14.22 -3.53
CA ASN A 12 -9.63 -14.52 -4.23
C ASN A 12 -9.47 -13.62 -5.44
N GLY A 13 -8.26 -13.15 -5.69
CA GLY A 13 -7.97 -12.33 -6.85
C GLY A 13 -6.85 -11.34 -6.61
N SER A 14 -6.67 -10.45 -7.58
CA SER A 14 -5.68 -9.38 -7.51
C SER A 14 -6.36 -8.07 -7.17
N TYR A 15 -5.75 -7.31 -6.26
CA TYR A 15 -6.28 -6.04 -5.80
C TYR A 15 -5.24 -4.95 -5.97
N LYS A 16 -5.68 -3.78 -6.41
CA LYS A 16 -4.84 -2.59 -6.47
C LYS A 16 -4.92 -1.85 -5.15
N ILE A 17 -3.78 -1.65 -4.53
CA ILE A 17 -3.65 -0.96 -3.25
C ILE A 17 -3.02 0.39 -3.53
N ASP A 18 -3.70 1.49 -3.19
CA ASP A 18 -3.14 2.81 -3.41
C ASP A 18 -3.53 3.78 -2.31
N TYR A 19 -2.73 4.84 -2.19
CA TYR A 19 -2.94 5.92 -1.25
C TYR A 19 -2.37 7.19 -1.83
N GLU A 20 -3.07 8.30 -1.63
CA GLU A 20 -2.62 9.61 -2.09
C GLU A 20 -2.49 10.58 -0.93
N VAL A 21 -1.35 11.27 -0.86
CA VAL A 21 -1.16 12.43 0.01
C VAL A 21 -1.27 13.66 -0.90
N PRO A 22 -2.34 14.42 -0.80
CA PRO A 22 -2.57 15.56 -1.70
C PRO A 22 -1.39 16.52 -1.75
N LEU A 23 -1.07 17.00 -2.94
CA LEU A 23 0.02 17.95 -3.21
C LEU A 23 1.42 17.40 -2.93
N ARG A 24 1.56 16.13 -2.62
CA ARG A 24 2.85 15.50 -2.35
C ARG A 24 3.09 14.28 -3.23
N TRP A 25 2.42 13.18 -2.96
CA TRP A 25 2.68 11.94 -3.69
C TRP A 25 1.45 11.03 -3.70
N LYS A 26 1.46 10.12 -4.66
CA LYS A 26 0.53 8.99 -4.73
C LYS A 26 1.35 7.74 -4.98
N ALA A 27 1.06 6.69 -4.27
CA ALA A 27 1.80 5.44 -4.42
C ALA A 27 0.88 4.24 -4.23
N GLY A 28 1.31 3.11 -4.75
CA GLY A 28 0.53 1.90 -4.59
C GLY A 28 1.29 0.67 -5.08
N PHE A 29 0.61 -0.44 -4.97
CA PHE A 29 1.10 -1.73 -5.43
C PHE A 29 -0.09 -2.66 -5.59
N PHE A 30 0.20 -3.90 -6.04
CA PHE A 30 -0.84 -4.91 -6.21
C PHE A 30 -0.58 -6.06 -5.27
N VAL A 31 -1.65 -6.69 -4.81
CA VAL A 31 -1.56 -7.92 -4.02
C VAL A 31 -2.44 -8.99 -4.64
N ASN A 32 -2.00 -10.24 -4.53
CA ASN A 32 -2.82 -11.40 -4.80
C ASN A 32 -3.33 -11.94 -3.47
N ILE A 33 -4.62 -12.26 -3.42
CA ILE A 33 -5.26 -12.80 -2.23
C ILE A 33 -5.87 -14.16 -2.57
N THR A 34 -5.58 -15.14 -1.73
CA THR A 34 -6.15 -16.48 -1.81
C THR A 34 -6.48 -16.95 -0.40
N SER A 35 -7.68 -17.46 -0.20
CA SER A 35 -8.12 -17.96 1.11
C SER A 35 -7.97 -16.92 2.22
N ASN A 36 -8.34 -15.67 1.92
CA ASN A 36 -8.29 -14.55 2.85
C ASN A 36 -6.88 -14.22 3.34
N GLN A 37 -5.88 -14.52 2.50
CA GLN A 37 -4.47 -14.27 2.81
C GLN A 37 -3.78 -13.61 1.63
N ILE A 38 -2.86 -12.69 1.93
CA ILE A 38 -2.00 -12.10 0.91
C ILE A 38 -0.94 -13.12 0.55
N THR A 39 -0.93 -13.56 -0.70
CA THR A 39 0.05 -14.54 -1.19
C THR A 39 1.24 -13.88 -1.86
N SER A 40 1.05 -12.70 -2.44
CA SER A 40 2.14 -11.94 -3.05
C SER A 40 1.81 -10.46 -3.10
N ALA A 41 2.85 -9.64 -3.18
CA ALA A 41 2.74 -8.19 -3.43
C ALA A 41 3.70 -7.87 -4.58
N TYR A 42 3.25 -7.06 -5.55
CA TYR A 42 4.01 -6.83 -6.78
C TYR A 42 3.64 -5.52 -7.45
N SER A 43 4.41 -5.16 -8.48
CA SER A 43 4.18 -3.98 -9.32
C SER A 43 4.02 -2.68 -8.55
N PRO A 44 4.97 -2.32 -7.67
CA PRO A 44 4.88 -1.06 -6.95
C PRO A 44 5.07 0.13 -7.91
N TYR A 45 4.40 1.23 -7.59
CA TYR A 45 4.52 2.46 -8.37
C TYR A 45 4.34 3.67 -7.48
N TYR A 46 4.84 4.82 -7.92
CA TYR A 46 4.54 6.09 -7.28
C TYR A 46 4.53 7.21 -8.32
N THR A 47 3.79 8.26 -7.99
CA THR A 47 3.73 9.49 -8.77
C THR A 47 3.95 10.66 -7.81
N LEU A 48 4.79 11.61 -8.21
CA LEU A 48 5.12 12.76 -7.37
C LEU A 48 4.45 14.01 -7.90
N THR A 49 3.83 14.76 -7.01
CA THR A 49 3.34 16.10 -7.30
C THR A 49 4.38 17.12 -6.86
N SER A 50 5.07 16.85 -5.77
CA SER A 50 6.19 17.66 -5.28
C SER A 50 7.18 16.78 -4.56
N GLY A 51 8.42 17.27 -4.38
CA GLY A 51 9.44 16.52 -3.68
C GLY A 51 9.99 15.35 -4.49
N LYS A 52 10.67 14.45 -3.82
CA LYS A 52 11.34 13.30 -4.44
C LYS A 52 11.26 12.08 -3.53
N ILE A 53 11.41 10.91 -4.14
CA ILE A 53 11.56 9.64 -3.43
C ILE A 53 13.04 9.25 -3.50
N ASN A 54 13.67 9.16 -2.35
CA ASN A 54 15.06 8.75 -2.22
C ASN A 54 15.23 7.25 -2.36
N SER A 55 14.29 6.48 -1.78
CA SER A 55 14.29 5.02 -1.88
C SER A 55 12.88 4.50 -1.71
N SER A 56 12.64 3.30 -2.22
CA SER A 56 11.35 2.64 -2.08
C SER A 56 11.57 1.13 -1.90
N TYR A 57 10.65 0.49 -1.17
CA TYR A 57 10.80 -0.91 -0.85
C TYR A 57 9.44 -1.55 -0.60
N LEU A 58 9.10 -2.55 -1.41
CA LEU A 58 7.86 -3.31 -1.27
C LEU A 58 8.14 -4.61 -0.54
N LYS A 59 7.36 -4.89 0.51
CA LYS A 59 7.54 -6.10 1.31
C LYS A 59 6.19 -6.71 1.70
N LYS A 60 6.06 -8.00 1.47
CA LYS A 60 4.99 -8.81 2.07
C LYS A 60 5.44 -9.19 3.47
N GLU A 61 4.86 -8.58 4.49
CA GLU A 61 5.32 -8.74 5.88
C GLU A 61 4.75 -9.98 6.55
N SER A 62 3.55 -10.38 6.14
CA SER A 62 2.90 -11.58 6.64
C SER A 62 1.79 -11.99 5.67
N SER A 63 1.02 -13.01 6.01
CA SER A 63 -0.13 -13.41 5.20
C SER A 63 -1.28 -12.40 5.26
N THR A 64 -1.22 -11.42 6.15
CA THR A 64 -2.26 -10.41 6.32
C THR A 64 -1.78 -8.98 6.16
N GLN A 65 -0.50 -8.77 5.87
CA GLN A 65 0.05 -7.42 5.78
C GLN A 65 1.12 -7.32 4.70
N ALA A 66 1.00 -6.31 3.86
CA ALA A 66 2.02 -5.95 2.87
C ALA A 66 2.20 -4.43 2.89
N SER A 67 3.43 -3.99 2.76
CA SER A 67 3.77 -2.57 2.87
C SER A 67 4.72 -2.14 1.77
N TYR A 68 4.50 -0.93 1.27
CA TYR A 68 5.39 -0.28 0.32
C TYR A 68 5.98 0.94 1.01
N TYR A 69 7.23 0.84 1.40
CA TYR A 69 7.95 1.88 2.15
C TYR A 69 8.55 2.89 1.20
N LEU A 70 8.41 4.16 1.52
CA LEU A 70 8.93 5.27 0.74
C LEU A 70 9.73 6.21 1.64
N SER A 71 10.91 6.61 1.18
CA SER A 71 11.68 7.68 1.80
C SER A 71 11.44 8.94 0.98
N TYR A 72 10.55 9.79 1.45
CA TYR A 72 10.11 11.01 0.76
C TYR A 72 10.82 12.23 1.31
N TYR A 73 11.21 13.15 0.44
CA TYR A 73 11.77 14.42 0.88
C TYR A 73 11.43 15.56 -0.08
N SER A 74 11.38 16.75 0.49
CA SER A 74 11.29 18.01 -0.24
C SER A 74 12.20 19.02 0.44
N ILE A 75 12.21 20.25 -0.02
CA ILE A 75 13.11 21.28 0.53
C ILE A 75 12.99 21.41 2.06
N SER A 76 11.77 21.36 2.58
CA SER A 76 11.50 21.63 4.00
C SER A 76 10.92 20.43 4.75
N TYR A 77 10.85 19.25 4.12
CA TYR A 77 10.11 18.13 4.71
C TYR A 77 10.74 16.80 4.32
N ARG A 78 10.88 15.93 5.31
CA ARG A 78 11.32 14.54 5.10
C ARG A 78 10.44 13.60 5.89
N ALA A 79 10.11 12.47 5.29
CA ALA A 79 9.32 11.45 5.97
C ALA A 79 9.66 10.06 5.48
N ASN A 80 9.76 9.13 6.43
CA ASN A 80 9.68 7.72 6.11
C ASN A 80 8.20 7.36 6.19
N THR A 81 7.64 7.03 5.05
CA THR A 81 6.20 6.88 4.90
C THR A 81 5.91 5.69 3.97
N GLY A 82 4.71 5.60 3.48
CA GLY A 82 4.36 4.58 2.52
C GLY A 82 2.90 4.19 2.58
N VAL A 83 2.61 3.05 1.96
CA VAL A 83 1.26 2.52 1.83
C VAL A 83 1.25 1.10 2.39
N ARG A 84 0.25 0.79 3.19
CA ARG A 84 0.12 -0.52 3.84
C ARG A 84 -1.25 -1.13 3.55
N ALA A 85 -1.25 -2.39 3.15
CA ALA A 85 -2.45 -3.19 3.00
C ALA A 85 -2.53 -4.19 4.15
N ILE A 86 -3.68 -4.25 4.80
CA ILE A 86 -3.90 -5.15 5.94
C ILE A 86 -5.22 -5.87 5.75
N ILE A 87 -5.22 -7.18 5.97
CA ILE A 87 -6.44 -7.97 6.09
C ILE A 87 -6.71 -8.14 7.58
N ASN A 88 -7.86 -7.64 8.03
CA ASN A 88 -8.28 -7.74 9.41
C ASN A 88 -9.74 -8.17 9.43
N ARG A 89 -10.00 -9.36 9.96
CA ARG A 89 -11.36 -9.90 10.07
C ARG A 89 -12.11 -9.87 8.74
N ASN A 90 -11.52 -10.42 7.69
CA ASN A 90 -12.13 -10.51 6.36
C ASN A 90 -12.29 -9.14 5.67
N THR A 91 -11.59 -8.13 6.13
CA THR A 91 -11.60 -6.80 5.52
C THR A 91 -10.20 -6.44 5.04
N LEU A 92 -10.08 -6.08 3.78
CA LEU A 92 -8.84 -5.54 3.23
C LEU A 92 -8.91 -4.02 3.33
N SER A 93 -7.96 -3.43 4.03
CA SER A 93 -7.90 -1.98 4.19
C SER A 93 -6.54 -1.44 3.80
N VAL A 94 -6.51 -0.16 3.46
CA VAL A 94 -5.32 0.55 3.03
C VAL A 94 -5.10 1.72 3.97
N SER A 95 -3.86 1.88 4.40
CA SER A 95 -3.51 2.99 5.29
C SER A 95 -2.15 3.56 4.91
N LYS A 96 -1.90 4.78 5.37
CA LYS A 96 -0.60 5.43 5.25
C LYS A 96 0.29 4.96 6.41
N ILE A 97 1.53 4.67 6.07
CA ILE A 97 2.53 4.36 7.09
C ILE A 97 2.99 5.63 7.81
#